data_5fdddc40a0cddbd31899a9d441cf928c
#
_entry.id   5fdddc40a0cddbd31899a9d441cf928c
#
_cell.length_a   1.000
_cell.length_b   1.000
_cell.length_c   1.000
_cell.angle_alpha   90.00
_cell.angle_beta   90.00
_cell.angle_gamma   90.00
#
_symmetry.space_group_name_H-M   'P 1'
#
loop_
_entity.id
_entity.type
_entity.pdbx_description
1 polymer ?
#
loop_
_entity_poly.entity_id
_entity_poly.type
_entity_poly.pdbx_seq_one_letter_code
_entity_poly.pdbx_strand_id
1 'polypeptide(L)'
;MNKGGKKIEPNELTRLVNKENATLIDLRKKEDYENGHIMTALNYPHQEFDNHMYKLDKFKERPIILVCDMRRNSANIGEKLKKAEFEKTFRLNGGMMTWTQENLPVVQK
;
A
#
# COMPACT_ATOMS: atom_id res chain seq x y z
N MET A 1 -13.77 2.26 13.04
CA MET A 1 -13.94 1.09 12.16
C MET A 1 -12.90 1.11 11.06
N ASN A 2 -12.37 -0.03 10.72
CA ASN A 2 -11.30 -0.12 9.74
C ASN A 2 -11.83 -0.51 8.37
N LYS A 3 -12.76 0.29 7.84
CA LYS A 3 -13.41 -0.06 6.57
C LYS A 3 -12.42 -0.24 5.43
N GLY A 4 -11.40 0.58 5.37
CA GLY A 4 -10.40 0.50 4.31
C GLY A 4 -9.15 -0.25 4.71
N GLY A 5 -9.21 -0.99 5.81
CA GLY A 5 -8.06 -1.68 6.34
C GLY A 5 -7.44 -0.93 7.50
N LYS A 6 -6.77 -1.65 8.36
CA LYS A 6 -6.14 -1.08 9.54
C LYS A 6 -4.96 -0.19 9.15
N LYS A 7 -4.86 0.97 9.79
CA LYS A 7 -3.70 1.83 9.60
C LYS A 7 -2.53 1.29 10.42
N ILE A 8 -1.36 1.29 9.82
CA ILE A 8 -0.15 0.80 10.50
C ILE A 8 0.96 1.82 10.35
N GLU A 9 1.89 1.79 11.30
CA GLU A 9 3.05 2.66 11.27
C GLU A 9 4.18 2.01 10.48
N PRO A 10 5.20 2.79 10.10
CA PRO A 10 6.30 2.24 9.30
C PRO A 10 6.97 1.00 9.89
N ASN A 11 7.12 0.91 11.21
CA ASN A 11 7.72 -0.27 11.82
C ASN A 11 6.91 -1.52 11.53
N GLU A 12 5.59 -1.42 11.62
CA GLU A 12 4.75 -2.56 11.36
C GLU A 12 4.76 -2.95 9.89
N LEU A 13 4.80 -1.95 9.00
CA LEU A 13 4.92 -2.21 7.57
C LEU A 13 6.17 -3.05 7.31
N THR A 14 7.30 -2.60 7.87
CA THR A 14 8.57 -3.30 7.66
C THR A 14 8.48 -4.73 8.19
N ARG A 15 7.87 -4.91 9.37
CA ARG A 15 7.72 -6.24 9.95
C ARG A 15 6.89 -7.16 9.02
N LEU A 16 5.77 -6.64 8.53
CA LEU A 16 4.90 -7.45 7.68
C LEU A 16 5.59 -7.84 6.37
N VAL A 17 6.35 -6.91 5.79
CA VAL A 17 7.09 -7.22 4.56
C VAL A 17 8.13 -8.30 4.82
N ASN A 18 8.88 -8.15 5.90
CA ASN A 18 9.99 -9.05 6.18
C ASN A 18 9.56 -10.41 6.72
N LYS A 19 8.49 -10.45 7.49
CA LYS A 19 8.10 -11.68 8.18
C LYS A 19 6.91 -12.40 7.56
N GLU A 20 6.05 -11.67 6.85
CA GLU A 20 4.82 -12.27 6.33
C GLU A 20 4.66 -12.10 4.84
N ASN A 21 5.70 -11.68 4.14
CA ASN A 21 5.65 -11.50 2.69
C ASN A 21 4.55 -10.55 2.24
N ALA A 22 4.35 -9.48 2.99
CA ALA A 22 3.32 -8.51 2.63
C ALA A 22 3.60 -7.93 1.25
N THR A 23 2.53 -7.69 0.50
CA THR A 23 2.61 -7.04 -0.80
C THR A 23 2.34 -5.56 -0.61
N LEU A 24 3.29 -4.74 -1.05
CA LEU A 24 3.15 -3.27 -0.97
C LEU A 24 2.59 -2.75 -2.28
N ILE A 25 1.56 -1.92 -2.19
CA ILE A 25 0.94 -1.31 -3.36
C ILE A 25 1.00 0.20 -3.19
N ASP A 26 1.75 0.87 -4.08
CA ASP A 26 1.84 2.32 -4.08
C ASP A 26 0.77 2.85 -5.01
N LEU A 27 -0.15 3.63 -4.47
CA LEU A 27 -1.32 4.12 -5.20
C LEU A 27 -1.11 5.50 -5.82
N ARG A 28 0.10 6.03 -5.72
CA ARG A 28 0.41 7.34 -6.29
C ARG A 28 0.58 7.23 -7.79
N LYS A 29 0.56 8.38 -8.45
CA LYS A 29 0.81 8.37 -9.88
C LYS A 29 2.26 7.99 -10.17
N LYS A 30 2.50 7.55 -11.39
CA LYS A 30 3.77 6.98 -11.79
C LYS A 30 4.95 7.90 -11.53
N GLU A 31 4.79 9.21 -11.81
CA GLU A 31 5.91 10.15 -11.62
C GLU A 31 6.35 10.21 -10.16
N ASP A 32 5.38 10.25 -9.25
CA ASP A 32 5.71 10.31 -7.84
C ASP A 32 6.36 9.02 -7.37
N TYR A 33 5.86 7.89 -7.85
CA TYR A 33 6.44 6.60 -7.53
C TYR A 33 7.90 6.53 -7.98
N GLU A 34 8.18 6.96 -9.19
CA GLU A 34 9.52 6.87 -9.74
C GLU A 34 10.50 7.81 -9.05
N ASN A 35 10.01 8.91 -8.48
CA ASN A 35 10.86 9.83 -7.74
C ASN A 35 11.29 9.31 -6.39
N GLY A 36 10.63 8.29 -5.90
CA GLY A 36 11.01 7.69 -4.62
C GLY A 36 9.88 6.85 -4.09
N HIS A 37 10.13 5.57 -3.89
CA HIS A 37 9.11 4.67 -3.36
C HIS A 37 9.75 3.65 -2.43
N ILE A 38 8.92 2.99 -1.64
CA ILE A 38 9.41 1.95 -0.74
C ILE A 38 9.83 0.74 -1.55
N MET A 39 11.00 0.18 -1.24
CA MET A 39 11.52 -0.96 -1.98
C MET A 39 10.47 -2.08 -2.04
N THR A 40 10.37 -2.73 -3.17
CA THR A 40 9.43 -3.80 -3.52
C THR A 40 7.99 -3.36 -3.76
N ALA A 41 7.64 -2.10 -3.54
CA ALA A 41 6.27 -1.65 -3.78
C ALA A 41 5.93 -1.70 -5.26
N LEU A 42 4.72 -2.18 -5.55
CA LEU A 42 4.17 -2.17 -6.90
C LEU A 42 3.41 -0.86 -7.10
N ASN A 43 3.49 -0.30 -8.29
CA ASN A 43 2.80 0.95 -8.57
C ASN A 43 1.49 0.68 -9.30
N TYR A 44 0.38 0.79 -8.58
CA TYR A 44 -0.96 0.69 -9.17
C TYR A 44 -1.69 2.00 -8.83
N PRO A 45 -1.53 3.03 -9.65
CA PRO A 45 -2.17 4.32 -9.36
C PRO A 45 -3.65 4.14 -9.07
N HIS A 46 -4.16 4.88 -8.08
CA HIS A 46 -5.52 4.64 -7.60
C HIS A 46 -6.57 4.79 -8.69
N GLN A 47 -6.33 5.65 -9.66
CA GLN A 47 -7.28 5.86 -10.75
C GLN A 47 -7.35 4.66 -11.69
N GLU A 48 -6.31 3.86 -11.72
CA GLU A 48 -6.23 2.67 -12.59
C GLU A 48 -6.29 1.38 -11.80
N PHE A 49 -6.57 1.47 -10.51
CA PHE A 49 -6.47 0.30 -9.64
C PHE A 49 -7.32 -0.88 -10.13
N ASP A 50 -8.53 -0.58 -10.63
CA ASP A 50 -9.41 -1.64 -11.08
C ASP A 50 -8.82 -2.45 -12.23
N ASN A 51 -7.98 -1.82 -13.04
CA ASN A 51 -7.34 -2.50 -14.16
C ASN A 51 -6.28 -3.50 -13.69
N HIS A 52 -5.78 -3.34 -12.47
CA HIS A 52 -4.70 -4.17 -11.94
C HIS A 52 -5.15 -5.13 -10.85
N MET A 53 -6.36 -4.96 -10.35
CA MET A 53 -6.79 -5.69 -9.17
C MET A 53 -6.74 -7.20 -9.36
N TYR A 54 -7.04 -7.69 -10.57
CA TYR A 54 -7.01 -9.12 -10.82
C TYR A 54 -5.63 -9.72 -10.59
N LYS A 55 -4.57 -8.91 -10.73
CA LYS A 55 -3.20 -9.40 -10.55
C LYS A 55 -2.91 -9.72 -9.09
N LEU A 56 -3.72 -9.21 -8.18
CA LEU A 56 -3.50 -9.41 -6.75
C LEU A 56 -4.13 -10.68 -6.22
N ASP A 57 -4.93 -11.35 -7.03
CA ASP A 57 -5.67 -12.53 -6.56
C ASP A 57 -4.74 -13.60 -5.99
N LYS A 58 -3.58 -13.75 -6.58
CA LYS A 58 -2.60 -14.74 -6.11
C LYS A 58 -2.00 -14.37 -4.74
N PHE A 59 -2.20 -13.15 -4.30
CA PHE A 59 -1.65 -12.69 -3.01
C PHE A 59 -2.73 -12.59 -1.93
N LYS A 60 -3.90 -13.13 -2.18
CA LYS A 60 -5.05 -12.93 -1.29
C LYS A 60 -4.78 -13.40 0.14
N GLU A 61 -3.95 -14.40 0.30
CA GLU A 61 -3.64 -14.95 1.62
C GLU A 61 -2.56 -14.16 2.36
N ARG A 62 -1.91 -13.23 1.71
CA ARG A 62 -0.84 -12.44 2.30
C ARG A 62 -1.35 -11.06 2.69
N PRO A 63 -0.69 -10.41 3.64
CA PRO A 63 -1.03 -9.01 3.92
C PRO A 63 -0.81 -8.15 2.68
N ILE A 64 -1.73 -7.22 2.46
CA ILE A 64 -1.58 -6.21 1.42
C ILE A 64 -1.54 -4.87 2.13
N ILE A 65 -0.52 -4.06 1.82
CA ILE A 65 -0.35 -2.77 2.45
C ILE A 65 -0.44 -1.69 1.38
N LEU A 66 -1.39 -0.78 1.56
CA LEU A 66 -1.62 0.30 0.62
C LEU A 66 -0.90 1.56 1.06
N VAL A 67 -0.23 2.21 0.12
CA VAL A 67 0.54 3.42 0.37
C VAL A 67 0.10 4.48 -0.62
N CYS A 68 -0.17 5.69 -0.12
CA CYS A 68 -0.52 6.81 -1.00
C CYS A 68 0.13 8.08 -0.46
N ASP A 69 -0.12 9.23 -1.10
CA ASP A 69 0.40 10.52 -0.61
C ASP A 69 -0.22 10.83 0.73
N MET A 70 -1.53 10.78 0.73
CA MET A 70 -2.34 11.00 1.91
C MET A 70 -3.27 9.79 2.03
N ARG A 71 -3.92 9.65 3.17
CA ARG A 71 -4.71 8.46 3.43
C ARG A 71 -6.02 8.35 2.66
N ARG A 72 -6.42 9.41 1.95
CA ARG A 72 -7.74 9.45 1.34
C ARG A 72 -7.98 8.33 0.33
N ASN A 73 -7.06 8.17 -0.61
CA ASN A 73 -7.24 7.19 -1.67
C ASN A 73 -7.07 5.76 -1.17
N SER A 74 -6.21 5.57 -0.18
CA SER A 74 -5.97 4.23 0.32
C SER A 74 -7.21 3.67 1.03
N ALA A 75 -8.00 4.53 1.67
CA ALA A 75 -9.21 4.05 2.34
C ALA A 75 -10.21 3.47 1.35
N ASN A 76 -10.43 4.15 0.23
CA ASN A 76 -11.36 3.68 -0.78
C ASN A 76 -10.89 2.39 -1.41
N ILE A 77 -9.62 2.31 -1.75
CA ILE A 77 -9.06 1.09 -2.35
C ILE A 77 -9.08 -0.05 -1.36
N GLY A 78 -8.73 0.24 -0.09
CA GLY A 78 -8.76 -0.79 0.94
C GLY A 78 -10.14 -1.38 1.13
N GLU A 79 -11.18 -0.54 1.09
CA GLU A 79 -12.55 -1.00 1.21
C GLU A 79 -12.91 -1.91 0.05
N LYS A 80 -12.48 -1.55 -1.15
CA LYS A 80 -12.71 -2.37 -2.34
C LYS A 80 -12.06 -3.75 -2.18
N LEU A 81 -10.84 -3.78 -1.68
CA LEU A 81 -10.13 -5.04 -1.46
C LEU A 81 -10.82 -5.89 -0.42
N LYS A 82 -11.27 -5.29 0.67
CA LYS A 82 -11.94 -6.06 1.71
C LYS A 82 -13.25 -6.66 1.22
N LYS A 83 -13.97 -5.94 0.37
CA LYS A 83 -15.18 -6.48 -0.23
C LYS A 83 -14.88 -7.65 -1.16
N ALA A 84 -13.68 -7.70 -1.71
CA ALA A 84 -13.25 -8.81 -2.55
C ALA A 84 -12.54 -9.88 -1.74
N GLU A 85 -12.68 -9.84 -0.41
CA GLU A 85 -12.20 -10.85 0.53
C GLU A 85 -10.68 -10.88 0.71
N PHE A 86 -10.03 -9.74 0.46
CA PHE A 86 -8.63 -9.57 0.87
C PHE A 86 -8.63 -9.12 2.31
N GLU A 87 -8.73 -10.08 3.23
CA GLU A 87 -9.00 -9.76 4.62
C GLU A 87 -7.82 -9.12 5.34
N LYS A 88 -6.60 -9.38 4.87
CA LYS A 88 -5.40 -8.83 5.52
C LYS A 88 -4.97 -7.56 4.80
N THR A 89 -5.84 -6.57 4.78
CA THR A 89 -5.56 -5.30 4.11
C THR A 89 -5.20 -4.24 5.13
N PHE A 90 -4.08 -3.57 4.89
CA PHE A 90 -3.57 -2.51 5.77
C PHE A 90 -3.28 -1.26 4.96
N ARG A 91 -3.16 -0.13 5.67
CA ARG A 91 -2.81 1.14 5.05
C ARG A 91 -1.69 1.79 5.86
N LEU A 92 -0.69 2.35 5.18
CA LEU A 92 0.36 3.09 5.88
C LEU A 92 -0.22 4.40 6.39
N ASN A 93 -0.16 4.60 7.71
CA ASN A 93 -0.68 5.81 8.32
C ASN A 93 0.12 7.03 7.85
N GLY A 94 -0.58 8.00 7.26
CA GLY A 94 0.07 9.19 6.73
C GLY A 94 0.73 9.00 5.37
N GLY A 95 0.69 7.78 4.83
CA GLY A 95 1.21 7.51 3.50
C GLY A 95 2.68 7.84 3.36
N MET A 96 3.07 8.21 2.15
CA MET A 96 4.48 8.51 1.87
C MET A 96 4.96 9.77 2.59
N MET A 97 4.03 10.66 2.96
CA MET A 97 4.44 11.83 3.72
C MET A 97 5.08 11.41 5.05
N THR A 98 4.45 10.50 5.77
CA THR A 98 5.01 9.99 7.02
C THR A 98 6.34 9.29 6.78
N TRP A 99 6.40 8.44 5.76
CA TRP A 99 7.60 7.69 5.45
C TRP A 99 8.80 8.62 5.23
N THR A 100 8.61 9.66 4.41
CA THR A 100 9.70 10.55 4.09
C THR A 100 10.05 11.49 5.24
N GLN A 101 9.06 11.90 6.03
CA GLN A 101 9.33 12.74 7.20
C GLN A 101 10.19 12.04 8.23
N GLU A 102 10.09 10.72 8.29
CA GLU A 102 10.90 9.95 9.21
C GLU A 102 12.21 9.50 8.58
N ASN A 103 12.53 10.04 7.41
CA ASN A 103 13.79 9.76 6.71
C ASN A 103 14.02 8.28 6.45
N LEU A 104 12.93 7.55 6.21
CA LEU A 104 13.05 6.14 5.90
C LEU A 104 13.45 5.95 4.43
N PRO A 105 14.13 4.85 4.11
CA PRO A 105 14.73 4.71 2.78
C PRO A 105 13.72 4.57 1.67
N VAL A 106 14.04 5.16 0.53
CA VAL A 106 13.27 4.98 -0.70
C VAL A 106 14.24 4.64 -1.82
N VAL A 107 13.70 4.00 -2.86
CA VAL A 107 14.46 3.72 -4.07
C VAL A 107 13.83 4.49 -5.20
N GLN A 108 14.64 4.79 -6.21
CA GLN A 108 14.18 5.51 -7.39
C GLN A 108 14.25 4.61 -8.59
N LYS A 109 13.44 4.98 -9.56
CA LYS A 109 13.41 4.17 -10.73
C LYS A 109 13.49 5.04 -11.94
#